data_299af51b17bde248157d70efd73f0541
#
_entry.id   299af51b17bde248157d70efd73f0541
#
_cell.length_a   1.000
_cell.length_b   1.000
_cell.length_c   1.000
_cell.angle_alpha   90.00
_cell.angle_beta   90.00
_cell.angle_gamma   90.00
#
_symmetry.space_group_name_H-M   'P 1'
#
loop_
_entity.id
_entity.type
_entity.pdbx_description
1 polymer ?
#
loop_
_entity_poly.entity_id
_entity_poly.type
_entity_poly.pdbx_seq_one_letter_code
_entity_poly.pdbx_strand_id
1 'polypeptide(L)'
;SLNFSRTLRADFIFSGTVEKQYISIEELSTFNGWAGRRGHLNAVPLRGNGQLCLQDARTKKVLYRHSFSTLFQEWLTTEEAKRVNKAFQNVFLMPMPTDSALLSIELYDTHSKVVSSFAMTIHPRDILIRSLDGLQVAPHKYLWKAGVPDKKIDIAIVAEGYTEAEQNNFYSDAIIAMKSLFSHEPFKSRKDCFNIVAVALPSQNSGISIPKRGLW
;
A
#
# COMPACT_ATOMS: atom_id res chain seq x y z
N SER A 1 14.35 3.46 -17.55
CA SER A 1 13.45 4.56 -17.16
C SER A 1 12.13 4.04 -16.60
N LEU A 2 11.19 4.94 -16.21
CA LEU A 2 9.89 4.59 -15.63
C LEU A 2 8.75 5.13 -16.49
N ASN A 3 7.66 4.36 -16.55
CA ASN A 3 6.41 4.73 -17.21
C ASN A 3 5.36 5.09 -16.15
N PHE A 4 5.04 6.36 -16.01
CA PHE A 4 4.04 6.86 -15.05
C PHE A 4 2.59 6.74 -15.54
N SER A 5 2.35 6.22 -16.75
CA SER A 5 0.99 5.89 -17.18
C SER A 5 0.53 4.53 -16.68
N ARG A 6 1.42 3.76 -16.03
CA ARG A 6 1.15 2.42 -15.51
C ARG A 6 1.75 2.21 -14.14
N THR A 7 1.03 1.50 -13.30
CA THR A 7 1.51 1.00 -12.00
C THR A 7 1.86 -0.48 -12.12
N LEU A 8 3.01 -0.87 -11.60
CA LEU A 8 3.34 -2.24 -11.25
C LEU A 8 2.93 -2.48 -9.80
N ARG A 9 2.09 -3.48 -9.57
CA ARG A 9 1.72 -3.98 -8.26
C ARG A 9 2.44 -5.31 -8.03
N ALA A 10 3.09 -5.43 -6.89
CA ALA A 10 3.75 -6.64 -6.46
C ALA A 10 3.19 -7.07 -5.10
N ASP A 11 2.58 -8.23 -5.08
CA ASP A 11 2.02 -8.84 -3.88
C ASP A 11 3.04 -9.83 -3.32
N PHE A 12 3.38 -9.67 -2.05
CA PHE A 12 4.37 -10.47 -1.34
C PHE A 12 3.77 -11.10 -0.09
N ILE A 13 4.32 -12.24 0.28
CA ILE A 13 4.09 -12.85 1.58
C ILE A 13 5.39 -12.76 2.38
N PHE A 14 5.33 -12.11 3.54
CA PHE A 14 6.38 -12.15 4.54
C PHE A 14 5.99 -13.16 5.60
N SER A 15 6.87 -14.10 5.91
CA SER A 15 6.57 -15.19 6.83
C SER A 15 7.78 -15.56 7.68
N GLY A 16 7.54 -16.31 8.73
CA GLY A 16 8.59 -16.83 9.59
C GLY A 16 8.35 -16.60 11.07
N THR A 17 9.45 -16.53 11.80
CA THR A 17 9.53 -16.26 13.23
C THR A 17 10.53 -15.13 13.48
N VAL A 18 10.74 -14.76 14.76
CA VAL A 18 11.77 -13.77 15.12
C VAL A 18 13.18 -14.22 14.71
N GLU A 19 13.45 -15.53 14.64
CA GLU A 19 14.77 -16.06 14.32
C GLU A 19 15.02 -16.14 12.82
N LYS A 20 13.97 -16.44 12.02
CA LYS A 20 14.12 -16.63 10.58
C LYS A 20 12.92 -16.09 9.82
N GLN A 21 13.19 -15.22 8.86
CA GLN A 21 12.20 -14.51 8.08
C GLN A 21 12.36 -14.84 6.60
N TYR A 22 11.24 -14.94 5.89
CA TYR A 22 11.18 -15.26 4.47
C TYR A 22 10.35 -14.22 3.73
N ILE A 23 10.76 -13.94 2.50
CA ILE A 23 10.06 -13.08 1.55
C ILE A 23 9.74 -13.92 0.32
N SER A 24 8.47 -14.02 -0.04
CA SER A 24 8.01 -14.73 -1.23
C SER A 24 7.14 -13.82 -2.07
N ILE A 25 7.33 -13.85 -3.39
CA ILE A 25 6.42 -13.20 -4.33
C ILE A 25 5.16 -14.07 -4.47
N GLU A 26 3.99 -13.46 -4.43
CA GLU A 26 2.71 -14.09 -4.67
C GLU A 26 2.25 -13.82 -6.09
N GLU A 27 2.19 -12.54 -6.48
CA GLU A 27 1.70 -12.14 -7.79
C GLU A 27 2.33 -10.81 -8.24
N LEU A 28 2.46 -10.65 -9.56
CA LEU A 28 2.71 -9.38 -10.21
C LEU A 28 1.49 -8.99 -11.04
N SER A 29 1.05 -7.76 -10.89
CA SER A 29 -0.04 -7.21 -11.69
C SER A 29 0.21 -5.76 -12.09
N THR A 30 -0.56 -5.26 -13.03
CA THR A 30 -0.42 -3.90 -13.55
C THR A 30 -1.77 -3.29 -13.86
N PHE A 31 -1.87 -1.97 -13.70
CA PHE A 31 -3.07 -1.20 -14.03
C PHE A 31 -2.69 0.21 -14.50
N ASN A 32 -3.66 0.90 -15.09
CA ASN A 32 -3.47 2.24 -15.63
C ASN A 32 -3.27 3.29 -14.54
N GLY A 33 -2.37 4.23 -14.81
CA GLY A 33 -2.07 5.37 -13.96
C GLY A 33 -1.03 5.07 -12.88
N TRP A 34 -0.44 6.13 -12.37
CA TRP A 34 0.46 6.14 -11.21
C TRP A 34 0.08 7.33 -10.33
N ALA A 35 -0.40 7.06 -9.13
CA ALA A 35 -0.84 8.08 -8.18
C ALA A 35 0.24 8.48 -7.16
N GLY A 36 1.38 7.78 -7.13
CA GLY A 36 2.48 8.08 -6.22
C GLY A 36 3.38 9.22 -6.70
N ARG A 37 4.45 9.45 -5.95
CA ARG A 37 5.42 10.51 -6.24
C ARG A 37 6.09 10.35 -7.61
N ARG A 38 6.36 11.48 -8.27
CA ARG A 38 7.03 11.56 -9.57
C ARG A 38 8.40 12.22 -9.50
N GLY A 39 8.74 12.82 -8.37
CA GLY A 39 10.06 13.41 -8.09
C GLY A 39 10.77 12.69 -6.95
N HIS A 40 12.09 12.90 -6.83
CA HIS A 40 12.93 12.31 -5.78
C HIS A 40 12.73 10.80 -5.60
N LEU A 41 12.62 10.07 -6.70
CA LEU A 41 12.19 8.67 -6.74
C LEU A 41 13.13 7.71 -6.00
N ASN A 42 14.41 8.06 -5.87
CA ASN A 42 15.43 7.31 -5.15
C ASN A 42 15.66 7.78 -3.71
N ALA A 43 14.98 8.84 -3.26
CA ALA A 43 15.11 9.35 -1.90
C ALA A 43 14.22 8.56 -0.93
N VAL A 44 14.74 8.37 0.28
CA VAL A 44 14.04 7.73 1.41
C VAL A 44 14.10 8.70 2.59
N PRO A 45 13.16 9.66 2.68
CA PRO A 45 13.20 10.69 3.73
C PRO A 45 12.94 10.12 5.12
N LEU A 46 12.13 9.05 5.21
CA LEU A 46 11.85 8.32 6.45
C LEU A 46 12.21 6.86 6.24
N ARG A 47 12.94 6.28 7.19
CA ARG A 47 13.31 4.86 7.15
C ARG A 47 12.35 4.06 8.02
N GLY A 48 11.74 3.06 7.41
CA GLY A 48 11.00 2.01 8.09
C GLY A 48 11.87 0.77 8.33
N ASN A 49 11.20 -0.34 8.64
CA ASN A 49 11.86 -1.63 8.91
C ASN A 49 12.13 -2.43 7.62
N GLY A 50 11.81 -1.89 6.46
CA GLY A 50 12.11 -2.51 5.17
C GLY A 50 12.26 -1.49 4.06
N GLN A 51 12.81 -1.96 2.95
CA GLN A 51 13.03 -1.17 1.76
C GLN A 51 12.75 -1.97 0.50
N LEU A 52 12.02 -1.36 -0.41
CA LEU A 52 11.88 -1.81 -1.79
C LEU A 52 12.77 -0.95 -2.67
N CYS A 53 13.47 -1.59 -3.60
CA CYS A 53 14.30 -0.90 -4.58
C CYS A 53 14.03 -1.48 -5.97
N LEU A 54 13.84 -0.60 -6.96
CA LEU A 54 13.78 -0.93 -8.37
C LEU A 54 14.98 -0.34 -9.07
N GLN A 55 15.80 -1.18 -9.70
CA GLN A 55 17.02 -0.78 -10.40
C GLN A 55 16.92 -1.18 -11.88
N ASP A 56 17.48 -0.36 -12.76
CA ASP A 56 17.68 -0.75 -14.15
C ASP A 56 18.58 -1.98 -14.22
N ALA A 57 18.13 -3.05 -14.87
CA ALA A 57 18.84 -4.34 -14.85
C ALA A 57 20.22 -4.25 -15.51
N ARG A 58 20.38 -3.39 -16.52
CA ARG A 58 21.62 -3.21 -17.29
C ARG A 58 22.59 -2.24 -16.60
N THR A 59 22.10 -1.04 -16.25
CA THR A 59 22.95 0.05 -15.75
C THR A 59 23.13 0.05 -14.24
N LYS A 60 22.32 -0.74 -13.51
CA LYS A 60 22.23 -0.79 -12.05
C LYS A 60 21.81 0.55 -11.41
N LYS A 61 21.38 1.52 -12.22
CA LYS A 61 20.86 2.79 -11.72
C LYS A 61 19.57 2.57 -10.96
N VAL A 62 19.48 3.12 -9.74
CA VAL A 62 18.23 3.13 -8.96
C VAL A 62 17.19 3.98 -9.68
N LEU A 63 16.05 3.37 -10.00
CA LEU A 63 14.91 3.99 -10.65
C LEU A 63 13.87 4.46 -9.64
N TYR A 64 13.60 3.63 -8.62
CA TYR A 64 12.62 3.91 -7.58
C TYR A 64 13.04 3.25 -6.28
N ARG A 65 12.78 3.91 -5.15
CA ARG A 65 13.04 3.37 -3.82
C ARG A 65 11.88 3.74 -2.89
N HIS A 66 11.44 2.79 -2.09
CA HIS A 66 10.38 2.99 -1.12
C HIS A 66 10.75 2.32 0.20
N SER A 67 10.62 3.05 1.30
CA SER A 67 10.77 2.48 2.64
C SER A 67 9.39 2.20 3.24
N PHE A 68 9.30 1.15 4.02
CA PHE A 68 8.03 0.70 4.60
C PHE A 68 8.24 0.10 5.99
N SER A 69 7.14 -0.02 6.72
CA SER A 69 7.00 -0.84 7.92
C SER A 69 5.74 -1.70 7.78
N THR A 70 5.76 -2.92 8.31
CA THR A 70 4.69 -3.90 8.11
C THR A 70 4.17 -4.46 9.42
N LEU A 71 2.93 -4.95 9.41
CA LEU A 71 2.35 -5.70 10.53
C LEU A 71 3.15 -6.97 10.86
N PHE A 72 3.77 -7.61 9.85
CA PHE A 72 4.66 -8.73 10.08
C PHE A 72 5.82 -8.36 11.02
N GLN A 73 6.50 -7.24 10.75
CA GLN A 73 7.62 -6.78 11.55
C GLN A 73 7.18 -6.29 12.93
N GLU A 74 5.98 -5.72 13.05
CA GLU A 74 5.39 -5.38 14.35
C GLU A 74 5.08 -6.65 15.15
N TRP A 75 4.46 -7.65 14.53
CA TRP A 75 4.18 -8.93 15.16
C TRP A 75 5.46 -9.65 15.63
N LEU A 76 6.57 -9.54 14.88
CA LEU A 76 7.86 -10.13 15.30
C LEU A 76 8.35 -9.64 16.66
N THR A 77 7.83 -8.53 17.18
CA THR A 77 8.16 -8.02 18.53
C THR A 77 7.40 -8.73 19.65
N THR A 78 6.46 -9.61 19.33
CA THR A 78 5.61 -10.31 20.31
C THR A 78 6.24 -11.61 20.80
N GLU A 79 5.84 -12.09 21.98
CA GLU A 79 6.26 -13.40 22.52
C GLU A 79 5.75 -14.56 21.64
N GLU A 80 4.65 -14.37 20.91
CA GLU A 80 4.11 -15.36 19.99
C GLU A 80 5.09 -15.66 18.86
N ALA A 81 5.74 -14.63 18.32
CA ALA A 81 6.67 -14.75 17.20
C ALA A 81 7.92 -15.61 17.50
N LYS A 82 8.21 -15.87 18.77
CA LYS A 82 9.29 -16.79 19.20
C LYS A 82 8.92 -18.27 19.03
N ARG A 83 7.62 -18.57 18.89
CA ARG A 83 7.12 -19.96 18.95
C ARG A 83 6.25 -20.35 17.76
N VAL A 84 5.65 -19.35 17.10
CA VAL A 84 4.69 -19.57 16.01
C VAL A 84 5.25 -19.01 14.71
N ASN A 85 5.10 -19.76 13.62
CA ASN A 85 5.38 -19.26 12.26
C ASN A 85 4.07 -18.67 11.70
N LYS A 86 4.12 -17.42 11.30
CA LYS A 86 2.98 -16.73 10.64
C LYS A 86 3.37 -16.15 9.29
N ALA A 87 2.36 -15.93 8.46
CA ALA A 87 2.49 -15.33 7.15
C ALA A 87 1.57 -14.10 7.05
N PHE A 88 2.07 -13.04 6.43
CA PHE A 88 1.37 -11.77 6.23
C PHE A 88 1.48 -11.34 4.77
N GLN A 89 0.35 -11.01 4.17
CA GLN A 89 0.33 -10.41 2.85
C GLN A 89 0.79 -8.94 2.91
N ASN A 90 1.55 -8.53 1.91
CA ASN A 90 2.01 -7.16 1.74
C ASN A 90 1.90 -6.77 0.26
N VAL A 91 1.40 -5.58 -0.01
CA VAL A 91 1.22 -5.06 -1.36
C VAL A 91 2.09 -3.84 -1.56
N PHE A 92 2.86 -3.84 -2.63
CA PHE A 92 3.69 -2.68 -3.00
C PHE A 92 3.32 -2.19 -4.39
N LEU A 93 3.14 -0.88 -4.49
CA LEU A 93 2.89 -0.19 -5.75
C LEU A 93 4.13 0.60 -6.15
N MET A 94 4.49 0.54 -7.42
CA MET A 94 5.60 1.29 -8.00
C MET A 94 5.31 1.67 -9.45
N PRO A 95 5.95 2.71 -9.98
CA PRO A 95 5.83 3.02 -11.40
C PRO A 95 6.37 1.85 -12.24
N MET A 96 5.69 1.50 -13.34
CA MET A 96 6.15 0.43 -14.22
C MET A 96 7.50 0.79 -14.85
N PRO A 97 8.53 -0.06 -14.79
CA PRO A 97 9.76 0.17 -15.55
C PRO A 97 9.49 0.06 -17.06
N THR A 98 10.23 0.83 -17.87
CA THR A 98 10.11 0.77 -19.35
C THR A 98 10.89 -0.38 -19.97
N ASP A 99 11.89 -0.88 -19.23
CA ASP A 99 12.78 -1.97 -19.58
C ASP A 99 12.98 -2.90 -18.40
N SER A 100 13.73 -3.99 -18.62
CA SER A 100 14.06 -4.94 -17.56
C SER A 100 14.66 -4.24 -16.34
N ALA A 101 14.13 -4.53 -15.18
CA ALA A 101 14.53 -3.95 -13.91
C ALA A 101 14.68 -5.02 -12.84
N LEU A 102 15.63 -4.84 -11.94
CA LEU A 102 15.79 -5.66 -10.74
C LEU A 102 14.93 -5.06 -9.63
N LEU A 103 13.95 -5.80 -9.19
CA LEU A 103 13.17 -5.52 -7.98
C LEU A 103 13.81 -6.22 -6.81
N SER A 104 14.13 -5.50 -5.75
CA SER A 104 14.62 -6.07 -4.49
C SER A 104 13.82 -5.56 -3.30
N ILE A 105 13.68 -6.43 -2.30
CA ILE A 105 13.12 -6.12 -0.99
C ILE A 105 14.11 -6.56 0.08
N GLU A 106 14.31 -5.72 1.07
CA GLU A 106 15.11 -6.00 2.25
C GLU A 106 14.27 -5.72 3.51
N LEU A 107 14.35 -6.61 4.50
CA LEU A 107 13.83 -6.41 5.85
C LEU A 107 15.01 -6.16 6.80
N TYR A 108 14.85 -5.22 7.70
CA TYR A 108 15.88 -4.81 8.65
C TYR A 108 15.45 -5.14 10.09
N ASP A 109 16.44 -5.45 10.93
CA ASP A 109 16.26 -5.49 12.37
C ASP A 109 16.26 -4.07 12.99
N THR A 110 16.13 -4.01 14.31
CA THR A 110 16.16 -2.76 15.08
C THR A 110 17.49 -2.01 15.00
N HIS A 111 18.56 -2.66 14.52
CA HIS A 111 19.88 -2.08 14.30
C HIS A 111 20.14 -1.72 12.83
N SER A 112 19.11 -1.74 12.00
CA SER A 112 19.20 -1.50 10.54
C SER A 112 20.06 -2.52 9.78
N LYS A 113 20.24 -3.72 10.34
CA LYS A 113 20.91 -4.83 9.67
C LYS A 113 19.90 -5.61 8.85
N VAL A 114 20.29 -6.00 7.62
CA VAL A 114 19.44 -6.85 6.76
C VAL A 114 19.30 -8.24 7.39
N VAL A 115 18.07 -8.65 7.66
CA VAL A 115 17.72 -9.97 8.21
C VAL A 115 17.08 -10.89 7.19
N SER A 116 16.48 -10.32 6.14
CA SER A 116 15.93 -11.08 5.01
C SER A 116 15.98 -10.23 3.75
N SER A 117 16.20 -10.87 2.61
CA SER A 117 16.21 -10.19 1.31
C SER A 117 15.62 -11.06 0.22
N PHE A 118 15.06 -10.40 -0.77
CA PHE A 118 14.51 -11.01 -1.98
C PHE A 118 14.89 -10.16 -3.19
N ALA A 119 15.16 -10.79 -4.33
CA ALA A 119 15.38 -10.06 -5.57
C ALA A 119 14.91 -10.88 -6.76
N MET A 120 14.30 -10.19 -7.74
CA MET A 120 13.89 -10.76 -9.01
C MET A 120 14.00 -9.77 -10.15
N THR A 121 14.16 -10.25 -11.37
CA THR A 121 14.12 -9.39 -12.55
C THR A 121 12.67 -9.26 -13.04
N ILE A 122 12.24 -8.04 -13.24
CA ILE A 122 10.95 -7.70 -13.84
C ILE A 122 11.16 -7.39 -15.32
N HIS A 123 10.40 -8.06 -16.16
CA HIS A 123 10.30 -7.74 -17.59
C HIS A 123 8.94 -7.10 -17.87
N PRO A 124 8.86 -5.83 -18.28
CA PRO A 124 7.57 -5.10 -18.38
C PRO A 124 6.54 -5.73 -19.32
N ARG A 125 7.00 -6.58 -20.22
CA ARG A 125 6.17 -7.32 -21.20
C ARG A 125 6.02 -8.80 -20.85
N ASP A 126 6.32 -9.18 -19.61
CA ASP A 126 6.11 -10.55 -19.15
C ASP A 126 4.61 -10.86 -19.11
N ILE A 127 4.22 -11.95 -19.73
CA ILE A 127 2.83 -12.43 -19.75
C ILE A 127 2.31 -12.84 -18.37
N LEU A 128 3.21 -13.08 -17.42
CA LEU A 128 2.86 -13.41 -16.04
C LEU A 128 2.48 -12.16 -15.22
N ILE A 129 2.70 -10.95 -15.75
CA ILE A 129 2.18 -9.73 -15.12
C ILE A 129 0.72 -9.56 -15.53
N ARG A 130 -0.19 -9.89 -14.62
CA ARG A 130 -1.64 -9.84 -14.86
C ARG A 130 -2.12 -8.41 -15.02
N SER A 131 -2.84 -8.09 -16.11
CA SER A 131 -3.52 -6.80 -16.24
C SER A 131 -4.76 -6.76 -15.35
N LEU A 132 -4.88 -5.71 -14.55
CA LEU A 132 -6.07 -5.38 -13.77
C LEU A 132 -6.94 -4.32 -14.48
N ASP A 133 -6.58 -3.92 -15.70
CA ASP A 133 -7.39 -3.02 -16.51
C ASP A 133 -8.74 -3.66 -16.82
N GLY A 134 -9.81 -2.90 -16.65
CA GLY A 134 -11.17 -3.40 -16.86
C GLY A 134 -11.80 -4.09 -15.65
N LEU A 135 -11.09 -4.25 -14.53
CA LEU A 135 -11.74 -4.63 -13.28
C LEU A 135 -12.70 -3.52 -12.83
N GLN A 136 -13.83 -3.94 -12.30
CA GLN A 136 -14.81 -3.00 -11.77
C GLN A 136 -14.20 -2.25 -10.58
N VAL A 137 -14.16 -0.94 -10.68
CA VAL A 137 -13.72 -0.06 -9.58
C VAL A 137 -14.85 0.00 -8.55
N ALA A 138 -14.49 -0.12 -7.27
CA ALA A 138 -15.45 0.03 -6.19
C ALA A 138 -16.20 1.38 -6.28
N PRO A 139 -17.49 1.43 -5.99
CA PRO A 139 -18.25 2.68 -5.93
C PRO A 139 -17.54 3.68 -5.02
N HIS A 140 -17.30 4.87 -5.52
CA HIS A 140 -16.60 5.89 -4.75
C HIS A 140 -17.13 7.29 -5.05
N LYS A 141 -16.91 8.20 -4.10
CA LYS A 141 -17.35 9.58 -4.23
C LYS A 141 -16.32 10.52 -3.61
N TYR A 142 -15.92 11.55 -4.35
CA TYR A 142 -15.14 12.63 -3.75
C TYR A 142 -16.00 13.42 -2.77
N LEU A 143 -15.56 13.49 -1.52
CA LEU A 143 -16.14 14.33 -0.49
C LEU A 143 -15.53 15.74 -0.52
N TRP A 144 -14.24 15.78 -0.88
CA TRP A 144 -13.48 17.03 -1.08
C TRP A 144 -12.47 16.81 -2.18
N LYS A 145 -12.42 17.73 -3.16
CA LYS A 145 -11.47 17.65 -4.28
C LYS A 145 -10.81 19.00 -4.51
N ALA A 146 -9.58 19.17 -4.05
CA ALA A 146 -8.79 20.38 -4.23
C ALA A 146 -8.00 20.41 -5.55
N GLY A 147 -7.83 19.28 -6.22
CA GLY A 147 -7.13 19.23 -7.50
C GLY A 147 -6.89 17.82 -8.03
N VAL A 148 -5.96 17.71 -8.98
CA VAL A 148 -5.58 16.42 -9.58
C VAL A 148 -4.74 15.61 -8.59
N PRO A 149 -4.88 14.26 -8.54
CA PRO A 149 -4.16 13.39 -7.61
C PRO A 149 -2.64 13.59 -7.65
N ASP A 150 -2.05 13.79 -8.83
CA ASP A 150 -0.60 13.99 -8.99
C ASP A 150 -0.01 15.17 -8.19
N LYS A 151 -0.84 16.11 -7.74
CA LYS A 151 -0.44 17.35 -7.08
C LYS A 151 -1.04 17.54 -5.70
N LYS A 152 -1.79 16.56 -5.21
CA LYS A 152 -2.48 16.62 -3.94
C LYS A 152 -2.18 15.38 -3.11
N ILE A 153 -2.52 15.45 -1.84
CA ILE A 153 -2.49 14.31 -0.93
C ILE A 153 -3.89 13.71 -0.96
N ASP A 154 -3.99 12.48 -1.44
CA ASP A 154 -5.26 11.76 -1.52
C ASP A 154 -5.48 10.93 -0.25
N ILE A 155 -6.63 11.14 0.39
CA ILE A 155 -7.08 10.37 1.54
C ILE A 155 -8.30 9.56 1.13
N ALA A 156 -8.23 8.23 1.25
CA ALA A 156 -9.37 7.35 1.05
C ALA A 156 -9.99 6.97 2.39
N ILE A 157 -11.30 7.20 2.53
CA ILE A 157 -12.12 6.68 3.63
C ILE A 157 -12.83 5.46 3.07
N VAL A 158 -12.51 4.29 3.59
CA VAL A 158 -13.01 3.00 3.10
C VAL A 158 -14.09 2.48 4.03
N ALA A 159 -15.20 2.01 3.46
CA ALA A 159 -16.29 1.42 4.23
C ALA A 159 -15.86 0.07 4.82
N GLU A 160 -16.12 -0.13 6.12
CA GLU A 160 -15.99 -1.39 6.83
C GLU A 160 -17.14 -1.53 7.81
N GLY A 161 -17.80 -2.69 7.83
CA GLY A 161 -18.96 -2.96 8.71
C GLY A 161 -20.24 -2.28 8.25
N TYR A 162 -20.33 -1.79 7.03
CA TYR A 162 -21.56 -1.29 6.40
C TYR A 162 -22.01 -2.28 5.32
N THR A 163 -23.21 -2.83 5.46
CA THR A 163 -23.82 -3.67 4.43
C THR A 163 -24.17 -2.87 3.18
N GLU A 164 -24.58 -3.55 2.11
CA GLU A 164 -25.07 -2.90 0.88
C GLU A 164 -26.20 -1.89 1.16
N ALA A 165 -27.14 -2.25 2.04
CA ALA A 165 -28.25 -1.38 2.43
C ALA A 165 -27.81 -0.15 3.26
N GLU A 166 -26.65 -0.20 3.89
CA GLU A 166 -26.12 0.84 4.79
C GLU A 166 -25.12 1.79 4.13
N GLN A 167 -24.88 1.67 2.82
CA GLN A 167 -23.88 2.50 2.15
C GLN A 167 -24.18 4.00 2.23
N ASN A 168 -25.45 4.40 2.33
CA ASN A 168 -25.81 5.80 2.55
C ASN A 168 -25.38 6.30 3.95
N ASN A 169 -25.46 5.44 4.97
CA ASN A 169 -25.00 5.75 6.31
C ASN A 169 -23.48 5.93 6.29
N PHE A 170 -22.75 5.02 5.60
CA PHE A 170 -21.31 5.16 5.40
C PHE A 170 -20.93 6.52 4.81
N TYR A 171 -21.58 6.97 3.73
CA TYR A 171 -21.27 8.27 3.14
C TYR A 171 -21.54 9.44 4.11
N SER A 172 -22.58 9.34 4.93
CA SER A 172 -22.88 10.34 5.95
C SER A 172 -21.80 10.39 7.02
N ASP A 173 -21.35 9.23 7.50
CA ASP A 173 -20.29 9.12 8.51
C ASP A 173 -18.93 9.56 7.95
N ALA A 174 -18.64 9.22 6.70
CA ALA A 174 -17.43 9.68 6.01
C ALA A 174 -17.38 11.21 5.87
N ILE A 175 -18.52 11.86 5.64
CA ILE A 175 -18.63 13.34 5.63
C ILE A 175 -18.35 13.90 7.02
N ILE A 176 -18.85 13.27 8.09
CA ILE A 176 -18.58 13.68 9.48
C ILE A 176 -17.07 13.55 9.77
N ALA A 177 -16.47 12.41 9.40
CA ALA A 177 -15.03 12.17 9.55
C ALA A 177 -14.19 13.24 8.82
N MET A 178 -14.52 13.53 7.56
CA MET A 178 -13.87 14.59 6.80
C MET A 178 -13.99 15.97 7.48
N LYS A 179 -15.18 16.34 7.94
CA LYS A 179 -15.40 17.62 8.64
C LYS A 179 -14.59 17.68 9.93
N SER A 180 -14.55 16.58 10.69
CA SER A 180 -13.74 16.47 11.89
C SER A 180 -12.25 16.64 11.59
N LEU A 181 -11.71 15.96 10.57
CA LEU A 181 -10.33 16.12 10.14
C LEU A 181 -10.02 17.58 9.83
N PHE A 182 -10.86 18.24 9.04
CA PHE A 182 -10.68 19.64 8.66
C PHE A 182 -11.03 20.67 9.74
N SER A 183 -11.43 20.24 10.92
CA SER A 183 -11.58 21.11 12.09
C SER A 183 -10.28 21.30 12.87
N HIS A 184 -9.27 20.47 12.63
CA HIS A 184 -7.99 20.44 13.34
C HIS A 184 -6.82 20.91 12.48
N GLU A 185 -5.86 21.59 13.11
CA GLU A 185 -4.60 21.91 12.45
C GLU A 185 -3.67 20.67 12.38
N PRO A 186 -2.86 20.51 11.32
CA PRO A 186 -2.66 21.45 10.21
C PRO A 186 -3.65 21.27 9.04
N PHE A 187 -4.59 20.35 9.12
CA PHE A 187 -5.52 20.03 8.02
C PHE A 187 -6.47 21.20 7.72
N LYS A 188 -6.88 21.92 8.75
CA LYS A 188 -7.77 23.09 8.64
C LYS A 188 -7.19 24.18 7.73
N SER A 189 -5.95 24.59 7.98
CA SER A 189 -5.28 25.65 7.23
C SER A 189 -4.75 25.17 5.86
N ARG A 190 -4.73 23.86 5.61
CA ARG A 190 -4.16 23.25 4.40
C ARG A 190 -5.15 22.38 3.63
N LYS A 191 -6.43 22.68 3.70
CA LYS A 191 -7.50 21.95 2.98
C LYS A 191 -7.26 21.84 1.49
N ASP A 192 -6.64 22.85 0.91
CA ASP A 192 -6.29 22.93 -0.51
C ASP A 192 -5.18 21.95 -0.91
N CYS A 193 -4.49 21.34 0.04
CA CYS A 193 -3.48 20.30 -0.21
C CYS A 193 -4.07 18.90 -0.38
N PHE A 194 -5.35 18.68 -0.06
CA PHE A 194 -5.94 17.35 0.04
C PHE A 194 -7.06 17.11 -0.97
N ASN A 195 -7.19 15.86 -1.41
CA ASN A 195 -8.44 15.29 -1.90
C ASN A 195 -8.91 14.25 -0.88
N ILE A 196 -10.22 14.14 -0.67
CA ILE A 196 -10.81 13.09 0.18
C ILE A 196 -11.85 12.34 -0.64
N VAL A 197 -11.69 11.03 -0.73
CA VAL A 197 -12.58 10.13 -1.44
C VAL A 197 -13.16 9.09 -0.48
N ALA A 198 -14.47 8.91 -0.49
CA ALA A 198 -15.15 7.82 0.21
C ALA A 198 -15.30 6.64 -0.75
N VAL A 199 -14.87 5.44 -0.33
CA VAL A 199 -14.91 4.21 -1.11
C VAL A 199 -15.88 3.25 -0.45
N ALA A 200 -16.99 2.97 -1.13
CA ALA A 200 -18.08 2.15 -0.65
C ALA A 200 -17.81 0.67 -0.93
N LEU A 201 -17.29 -0.05 0.05
CA LEU A 201 -17.09 -1.50 0.01
C LEU A 201 -18.08 -2.15 0.96
N PRO A 202 -19.11 -2.85 0.46
CA PRO A 202 -20.11 -3.47 1.32
C PRO A 202 -19.51 -4.66 2.09
N SER A 203 -19.76 -4.70 3.39
CA SER A 203 -19.49 -5.84 4.25
C SER A 203 -20.66 -6.82 4.22
N GLN A 204 -20.42 -8.10 4.48
CA GLN A 204 -21.48 -9.11 4.58
C GLN A 204 -22.39 -8.85 5.78
N ASN A 205 -21.83 -8.39 6.88
CA ASN A 205 -22.51 -8.11 8.13
C ASN A 205 -22.32 -6.66 8.55
N SER A 206 -23.31 -6.11 9.25
CA SER A 206 -23.23 -4.79 9.85
C SER A 206 -22.39 -4.79 11.13
N GLY A 207 -21.66 -3.70 11.37
CA GLY A 207 -20.89 -3.48 12.58
C GLY A 207 -19.44 -4.01 12.50
N ILE A 208 -18.77 -3.99 13.63
CA ILE A 208 -17.38 -4.42 13.79
C ILE A 208 -17.29 -5.67 14.67
N SER A 209 -16.25 -6.47 14.47
CA SER A 209 -15.95 -7.60 15.33
C SER A 209 -15.66 -7.12 16.76
N ILE A 210 -16.33 -7.71 17.74
CA ILE A 210 -16.13 -7.44 19.17
C ILE A 210 -15.84 -8.77 19.88
N PRO A 211 -14.57 -9.23 19.87
CA PRO A 211 -14.20 -10.56 20.40
C PRO A 211 -14.66 -10.79 21.83
N LYS A 212 -14.64 -9.77 22.69
CA LYS A 212 -15.12 -9.86 24.08
C LYS A 212 -16.62 -10.18 24.21
N ARG A 213 -17.40 -9.98 23.12
CA ARG A 213 -18.83 -10.31 23.04
C ARG A 213 -19.10 -11.56 22.20
N GLY A 214 -18.05 -12.28 21.78
CA GLY A 214 -18.19 -13.44 20.88
C GLY A 214 -18.66 -13.09 19.47
N LEU A 215 -18.52 -11.82 19.06
CA LEU A 215 -18.81 -11.35 17.70
C LEU A 215 -17.49 -11.31 16.92
N TRP A 216 -17.45 -12.05 15.80
CA TRP A 216 -16.29 -12.19 14.91
C TRP A 216 -16.61 -11.69 13.50
#